data_26d572ae44caa13f29eaf5e3b207bd31
#
_entry.id   26d572ae44caa13f29eaf5e3b207bd31
#
_cell.length_a   1.000
_cell.length_b   1.000
_cell.length_c   1.000
_cell.angle_alpha   90.00
_cell.angle_beta   90.00
_cell.angle_gamma   90.00
#
_symmetry.space_group_name_H-M   'P 1'
#
loop_
_entity.id
_entity.type
_entity.pdbx_description
1 polymer ?
#
loop_
_entity_poly.entity_id
_entity_poly.type
_entity_poly.pdbx_seq_one_letter_code
_entity_poly.pdbx_strand_id
1 'polypeptide(L)'
;MSDNKFSSHDQTYFDQFDTELINQQDKDHFLHPFQVFDAFTEEGALPIAAAHEAYIFDSDGNRYLDAVGGLWCTNIGLGREEMAEAIADQVRNMAYASPFVDMTNVPAAQLSAKLAELAPGDLNHVALSCGGSTAVDTAYRLI
;
A
#
# COMPACT_ATOMS: atom_id res chain seq x y z
N MET A 1 17.25 -16.70 7.94
CA MET A 1 16.12 -17.37 7.28
C MET A 1 14.90 -16.93 8.08
N SER A 2 14.17 -15.94 7.59
CA SER A 2 12.94 -15.50 8.23
C SER A 2 11.92 -16.61 8.08
N ASP A 3 11.40 -17.09 9.19
CA ASP A 3 10.29 -18.03 9.20
C ASP A 3 9.15 -17.43 8.40
N ASN A 4 8.80 -18.11 7.30
CA ASN A 4 7.77 -17.70 6.36
C ASN A 4 6.43 -17.74 7.09
N LYS A 5 6.00 -16.61 7.64
CA LYS A 5 4.80 -16.42 8.48
C LYS A 5 3.52 -16.91 7.78
N PHE A 6 3.57 -17.04 6.47
CA PHE A 6 2.46 -17.44 5.60
C PHE A 6 2.84 -18.65 4.73
N SER A 7 3.60 -19.59 5.27
CA SER A 7 3.74 -20.89 4.61
C SER A 7 2.39 -21.59 4.59
N SER A 8 2.16 -22.44 3.62
CA SER A 8 0.93 -23.25 3.48
C SER A 8 0.60 -24.14 4.70
N HIS A 9 1.35 -24.00 5.79
CA HIS A 9 1.20 -24.74 7.04
C HIS A 9 0.70 -23.91 8.20
N ASP A 10 0.54 -22.57 8.01
CA ASP A 10 0.01 -21.69 9.07
C ASP A 10 -1.44 -21.29 8.80
N GLN A 11 -2.30 -22.30 8.67
CA GLN A 11 -3.73 -22.14 8.51
C GLN A 11 -4.36 -21.38 9.69
N THR A 12 -3.75 -21.44 10.86
CA THR A 12 -4.27 -20.80 12.10
C THR A 12 -4.40 -19.28 11.98
N TYR A 13 -3.59 -18.63 11.13
CA TYR A 13 -3.74 -17.20 10.84
C TYR A 13 -5.05 -16.92 10.09
N PHE A 14 -5.45 -17.80 9.19
CA PHE A 14 -6.65 -17.61 8.34
C PHE A 14 -7.93 -18.03 9.05
N ASP A 15 -7.86 -18.93 10.04
CA ASP A 15 -9.02 -19.41 10.81
C ASP A 15 -9.75 -18.28 11.59
N GLN A 16 -9.13 -17.10 11.73
CA GLN A 16 -9.75 -15.94 12.37
C GLN A 16 -10.71 -15.16 11.45
N PHE A 17 -10.70 -15.42 10.15
CA PHE A 17 -11.49 -14.67 9.18
C PHE A 17 -12.79 -15.40 8.84
N ASP A 18 -13.88 -14.66 8.83
CA ASP A 18 -15.18 -15.09 8.31
C ASP A 18 -15.33 -14.49 6.89
N THR A 19 -15.00 -15.28 5.87
CA THR A 19 -15.00 -14.86 4.47
C THR A 19 -16.39 -14.42 4.01
N GLU A 20 -17.47 -15.07 4.47
CA GLU A 20 -18.85 -14.71 4.11
C GLU A 20 -19.22 -13.34 4.70
N LEU A 21 -18.91 -13.12 5.98
CA LEU A 21 -19.15 -11.85 6.63
C LEU A 21 -18.34 -10.71 6.00
N ILE A 22 -17.07 -10.94 5.65
CA ILE A 22 -16.21 -9.96 4.98
C ILE A 22 -16.82 -9.57 3.64
N ASN A 23 -17.22 -10.54 2.81
CA ASN A 23 -17.85 -10.29 1.52
C ASN A 23 -19.19 -9.54 1.67
N GLN A 24 -19.98 -9.84 2.70
CA GLN A 24 -21.22 -9.11 2.95
C GLN A 24 -20.94 -7.65 3.32
N GLN A 25 -19.99 -7.40 4.23
CA GLN A 25 -19.59 -6.05 4.63
C GLN A 25 -19.04 -5.24 3.46
N ASP A 26 -18.26 -5.89 2.59
CA ASP A 26 -17.69 -5.28 1.39
C ASP A 26 -18.80 -4.86 0.41
N LYS A 27 -19.72 -5.75 0.09
CA LYS A 27 -20.87 -5.46 -0.78
C LYS A 27 -21.76 -4.35 -0.27
N ASP A 28 -21.98 -4.31 1.04
CA ASP A 28 -22.90 -3.36 1.66
C ASP A 28 -22.30 -1.95 1.81
N HIS A 29 -20.98 -1.84 1.96
CA HIS A 29 -20.36 -0.61 2.45
C HIS A 29 -19.18 -0.09 1.64
N PHE A 30 -18.56 -0.88 0.76
CA PHE A 30 -17.37 -0.47 0.03
C PHE A 30 -17.65 -0.25 -1.47
N LEU A 31 -17.41 0.97 -1.94
CA LEU A 31 -17.54 1.33 -3.35
C LEU A 31 -16.21 1.08 -4.08
N HIS A 32 -16.14 0.00 -4.85
CA HIS A 32 -14.97 -0.34 -5.65
C HIS A 32 -14.82 0.55 -6.89
N PRO A 33 -13.59 1.01 -7.22
CA PRO A 33 -13.31 1.62 -8.52
C PRO A 33 -13.31 0.55 -9.63
N PHE A 34 -13.72 0.92 -10.82
CA PHE A 34 -13.71 0.07 -12.03
C PHE A 34 -14.50 -1.24 -11.91
N GLN A 35 -15.56 -1.25 -11.11
CA GLN A 35 -16.37 -2.43 -10.86
C GLN A 35 -17.57 -2.50 -11.79
N VAL A 36 -17.89 -3.70 -12.28
CA VAL A 36 -19.18 -4.02 -12.91
C VAL A 36 -20.15 -4.41 -11.80
N PHE A 37 -21.02 -3.50 -11.41
CA PHE A 37 -21.85 -3.65 -10.21
C PHE A 37 -22.73 -4.88 -10.18
N ASP A 38 -23.35 -5.26 -11.31
CA ASP A 38 -24.24 -6.43 -11.38
C ASP A 38 -23.46 -7.71 -11.08
N ALA A 39 -22.31 -7.91 -11.71
CA ALA A 39 -21.44 -9.07 -11.48
C ALA A 39 -20.89 -9.07 -10.03
N PHE A 40 -20.49 -7.93 -9.52
CA PHE A 40 -19.98 -7.80 -8.15
C PHE A 40 -21.05 -8.14 -7.10
N THR A 41 -22.29 -7.74 -7.33
CA THR A 41 -23.40 -8.05 -6.41
C THR A 41 -23.63 -9.56 -6.30
N GLU A 42 -23.44 -10.28 -7.38
CA GLU A 42 -23.59 -11.74 -7.40
C GLU A 42 -22.35 -12.46 -6.87
N GLU A 43 -21.17 -12.16 -7.42
CA GLU A 43 -19.93 -12.91 -7.17
C GLU A 43 -19.15 -12.42 -5.94
N GLY A 44 -19.21 -11.12 -5.61
CA GLY A 44 -18.40 -10.50 -4.58
C GLY A 44 -16.95 -10.24 -5.00
N ALA A 45 -16.11 -9.88 -4.04
CA ALA A 45 -14.69 -9.70 -4.22
C ALA A 45 -13.91 -10.89 -3.61
N LEU A 46 -12.64 -11.01 -3.96
CA LEU A 46 -11.72 -11.94 -3.31
C LEU A 46 -11.08 -11.24 -2.10
N PRO A 47 -11.43 -11.58 -0.85
CA PRO A 47 -10.88 -10.92 0.33
C PRO A 47 -9.42 -11.31 0.54
N ILE A 48 -8.50 -10.37 0.33
CA ILE A 48 -7.06 -10.60 0.54
C ILE A 48 -6.72 -10.33 2.00
N ALA A 49 -6.22 -11.34 2.70
CA ALA A 49 -5.90 -11.29 4.12
C ALA A 49 -4.41 -11.17 4.42
N ALA A 50 -3.54 -11.62 3.51
CA ALA A 50 -2.10 -11.58 3.71
C ALA A 50 -1.34 -11.43 2.40
N ALA A 51 -0.07 -11.02 2.50
CA ALA A 51 0.80 -10.93 1.34
C ALA A 51 2.27 -11.12 1.75
N HIS A 52 3.06 -11.77 0.88
CA HIS A 52 4.48 -12.00 1.09
C HIS A 52 5.22 -12.12 -0.24
N GLU A 53 6.30 -11.35 -0.40
CA GLU A 53 7.09 -11.27 -1.64
C GLU A 53 6.23 -10.92 -2.86
N ALA A 54 6.02 -11.87 -3.77
CA ALA A 54 5.20 -11.73 -4.97
C ALA A 54 3.84 -12.46 -4.85
N TYR A 55 3.46 -12.87 -3.66
CA TYR A 55 2.24 -13.65 -3.45
C TYR A 55 1.26 -12.92 -2.53
N ILE A 56 -0.02 -13.07 -2.84
CA ILE A 56 -1.15 -12.68 -2.00
C ILE A 56 -1.91 -13.92 -1.54
N PHE A 57 -2.60 -13.81 -0.41
CA PHE A 57 -3.37 -14.90 0.18
C PHE A 57 -4.77 -14.37 0.49
N ASP A 58 -5.78 -15.11 0.10
CA ASP A 58 -7.16 -14.78 0.48
C ASP A 58 -7.45 -15.11 1.95
N SER A 59 -8.66 -14.81 2.41
CA SER A 59 -9.11 -15.06 3.77
C SER A 59 -9.24 -16.55 4.11
N ASP A 60 -9.29 -17.43 3.11
CA ASP A 60 -9.30 -18.88 3.30
C ASP A 60 -7.88 -19.50 3.25
N GLY A 61 -6.85 -18.68 3.05
CA GLY A 61 -5.46 -19.10 2.98
C GLY A 61 -4.99 -19.58 1.61
N ASN A 62 -5.78 -19.45 0.56
CA ASN A 62 -5.34 -19.79 -0.79
C ASN A 62 -4.32 -18.77 -1.30
N ARG A 63 -3.26 -19.29 -1.92
CA ARG A 63 -2.13 -18.49 -2.42
C ARG A 63 -2.26 -18.18 -3.89
N TYR A 64 -2.07 -16.93 -4.25
CA TYR A 64 -2.06 -16.42 -5.63
C TYR A 64 -0.77 -15.67 -5.94
N LEU A 65 -0.26 -15.80 -7.17
CA LEU A 65 0.83 -14.97 -7.65
C LEU A 65 0.27 -13.59 -8.04
N ASP A 66 0.75 -12.53 -7.38
CA ASP A 66 0.40 -11.16 -7.74
C ASP A 66 1.21 -10.68 -8.96
N ALA A 67 0.82 -11.14 -10.14
CA ALA A 67 1.48 -10.77 -11.40
C ALA A 67 1.26 -9.30 -11.80
N VAL A 68 0.32 -8.62 -11.17
CA VAL A 68 0.03 -7.19 -11.40
C VAL A 68 0.81 -6.29 -10.45
N GLY A 69 1.39 -6.87 -9.39
CA GLY A 69 2.17 -6.14 -8.41
C GLY A 69 1.36 -5.05 -7.70
N GLY A 70 0.17 -5.39 -7.19
CA GLY A 70 -0.72 -4.45 -6.52
C GLY A 70 -1.14 -3.26 -7.39
N LEU A 71 -1.26 -3.45 -8.70
CA LEU A 71 -1.43 -2.41 -9.72
C LEU A 71 -0.17 -1.55 -9.89
N TRP A 72 0.97 -2.23 -10.12
CA TRP A 72 2.30 -1.66 -10.40
C TRP A 72 2.92 -0.84 -9.26
N CYS A 73 2.57 -1.12 -8.02
CA CYS A 73 3.05 -0.34 -6.86
C CYS A 73 3.84 -1.15 -5.82
N THR A 74 4.05 -2.46 -6.03
CA THR A 74 4.76 -3.32 -5.05
C THR A 74 6.17 -3.71 -5.52
N ASN A 75 6.93 -2.76 -6.07
CA ASN A 75 8.23 -3.00 -6.69
C ASN A 75 9.29 -3.63 -5.77
N ILE A 76 9.17 -3.41 -4.46
CA ILE A 76 10.09 -3.99 -3.46
C ILE A 76 9.62 -5.33 -2.91
N GLY A 77 8.46 -5.82 -3.36
CA GLY A 77 7.77 -6.98 -2.80
C GLY A 77 6.94 -6.65 -1.55
N LEU A 78 6.12 -7.61 -1.17
CA LEU A 78 5.21 -7.50 -0.03
C LEU A 78 5.80 -8.17 1.21
N GLY A 79 5.36 -7.79 2.40
CA GLY A 79 5.77 -8.42 3.67
C GLY A 79 7.24 -8.20 4.03
N ARG A 80 7.86 -7.10 3.59
CA ARG A 80 9.26 -6.77 3.88
C ARG A 80 9.40 -6.29 5.32
N GLU A 81 10.12 -7.05 6.13
CA GLU A 81 10.34 -6.75 7.55
C GLU A 81 11.10 -5.43 7.74
N GLU A 82 12.11 -5.17 6.90
CA GLU A 82 12.89 -3.94 6.98
C GLU A 82 12.02 -2.68 6.75
N MET A 83 11.01 -2.79 5.89
CA MET A 83 10.06 -1.71 5.65
C MET A 83 9.11 -1.55 6.85
N ALA A 84 8.61 -2.64 7.39
CA ALA A 84 7.72 -2.64 8.54
C ALA A 84 8.40 -2.00 9.77
N GLU A 85 9.63 -2.36 10.07
CA GLU A 85 10.40 -1.78 11.17
C GLU A 85 10.72 -0.30 10.94
N ALA A 86 11.13 0.08 9.73
CA ALA A 86 11.40 1.48 9.41
C ALA A 86 10.15 2.37 9.57
N ILE A 87 8.98 1.90 9.14
CA ILE A 87 7.71 2.60 9.30
C ILE A 87 7.32 2.66 10.79
N ALA A 88 7.42 1.54 11.51
CA ALA A 88 7.10 1.47 12.92
C ALA A 88 7.97 2.44 13.75
N ASP A 89 9.26 2.48 13.49
CA ASP A 89 10.18 3.40 14.17
C ASP A 89 9.88 4.86 13.85
N GLN A 90 9.58 5.17 12.59
CA GLN A 90 9.19 6.52 12.22
C GLN A 90 7.89 6.96 12.92
N VAL A 91 6.89 6.08 13.01
CA VAL A 91 5.63 6.37 13.71
C VAL A 91 5.86 6.55 15.22
N ARG A 92 6.70 5.72 15.83
CA ARG A 92 7.05 5.85 17.26
C ARG A 92 7.76 7.18 17.56
N ASN A 93 8.67 7.59 16.68
CA ASN A 93 9.50 8.78 16.89
C ASN A 93 8.77 10.07 16.51
N MET A 94 8.07 10.06 15.39
CA MET A 94 7.35 11.24 14.88
C MET A 94 6.32 10.76 13.83
N ALA A 95 5.09 10.54 14.25
CA ALA A 95 4.00 10.12 13.37
C ALA A 95 3.57 11.24 12.39
N TYR A 96 3.64 12.50 12.84
CA TYR A 96 3.24 13.65 12.04
C TYR A 96 4.00 14.92 12.45
N ALA A 97 4.42 15.70 11.47
CA ALA A 97 4.82 17.10 11.63
C ALA A 97 4.39 17.88 10.39
N SER A 98 3.71 19.00 10.59
CA SER A 98 3.27 19.86 9.50
C SER A 98 4.46 20.57 8.85
N PRO A 99 4.62 20.52 7.53
CA PRO A 99 5.62 21.32 6.81
C PRO A 99 5.12 22.74 6.51
N PHE A 100 4.15 23.24 7.27
CA PHE A 100 3.56 24.55 7.06
C PHE A 100 4.41 25.65 7.72
N VAL A 101 4.53 26.79 7.04
CA VAL A 101 5.21 28.01 7.47
C VAL A 101 6.69 27.78 7.75
N ASP A 102 7.09 27.68 9.02
CA ASP A 102 8.50 27.66 9.44
C ASP A 102 9.00 26.27 9.86
N MET A 103 8.19 25.23 9.62
CA MET A 103 8.52 23.86 10.01
C MET A 103 8.83 22.98 8.79
N THR A 104 9.71 22.03 9.01
CA THR A 104 9.93 20.92 8.10
C THR A 104 10.05 19.62 8.91
N ASN A 105 10.07 18.49 8.26
CA ASN A 105 10.41 17.23 8.91
C ASN A 105 11.60 16.56 8.21
N VAL A 106 12.39 15.86 8.98
CA VAL A 106 13.64 15.26 8.52
C VAL A 106 13.43 14.26 7.37
N PRO A 107 12.49 13.30 7.44
CA PRO A 107 12.27 12.37 6.35
C PRO A 107 11.87 13.04 5.02
N ALA A 108 11.01 14.05 5.05
CA ALA A 108 10.58 14.74 3.83
C ALA A 108 11.75 15.51 3.18
N ALA A 109 12.57 16.18 3.98
CA ALA A 109 13.76 16.89 3.49
C ALA A 109 14.77 15.91 2.85
N GLN A 110 15.06 14.80 3.52
CA GLN A 110 15.99 13.77 3.04
C GLN A 110 15.47 13.08 1.77
N LEU A 111 14.17 12.73 1.73
CA LEU A 111 13.56 12.14 0.54
C LEU A 111 13.59 13.11 -0.64
N SER A 112 13.25 14.38 -0.43
CA SER A 112 13.29 15.40 -1.48
C SER A 112 14.70 15.60 -2.04
N ALA A 113 15.71 15.62 -1.19
CA ALA A 113 17.11 15.68 -1.62
C ALA A 113 17.52 14.45 -2.44
N LYS A 114 17.09 13.25 -2.01
CA LYS A 114 17.39 12.02 -2.74
C LYS A 114 16.68 11.96 -4.10
N LEU A 115 15.45 12.41 -4.18
CA LEU A 115 14.71 12.50 -5.44
C LEU A 115 15.34 13.51 -6.39
N ALA A 116 15.77 14.67 -5.91
CA ALA A 116 16.49 15.66 -6.72
C ALA A 116 17.82 15.12 -7.27
N GLU A 117 18.56 14.33 -6.48
CA GLU A 117 19.79 13.64 -6.95
C GLU A 117 19.53 12.67 -8.11
N LEU A 118 18.39 11.98 -8.07
CA LEU A 118 18.02 10.96 -9.06
C LEU A 118 17.27 11.52 -10.27
N ALA A 119 16.72 12.73 -10.16
CA ALA A 119 15.95 13.35 -11.22
C ALA A 119 16.84 13.79 -12.39
N PRO A 120 16.34 13.79 -13.63
CA PRO A 120 17.11 14.25 -14.77
C PRO A 120 17.24 15.78 -14.81
N GLY A 121 18.35 16.28 -15.36
CA GLY A 121 18.59 17.71 -15.59
C GLY A 121 18.70 18.50 -14.29
N ASP A 122 17.96 19.59 -14.18
CA ASP A 122 17.96 20.53 -13.05
C ASP A 122 16.69 20.48 -12.18
N LEU A 123 15.96 19.37 -12.24
CA LEU A 123 14.77 19.13 -11.42
C LEU A 123 15.15 18.88 -9.97
N ASN A 124 15.32 19.95 -9.18
CA ASN A 124 15.85 19.90 -7.83
C ASN A 124 14.87 20.34 -6.74
N HIS A 125 13.59 20.55 -7.07
CA HIS A 125 12.53 20.85 -6.11
C HIS A 125 11.41 19.79 -6.21
N VAL A 126 10.94 19.32 -5.06
CA VAL A 126 9.98 18.22 -4.96
C VAL A 126 8.74 18.67 -4.19
N ALA A 127 7.57 18.53 -4.80
CA ALA A 127 6.29 18.67 -4.12
C ALA A 127 5.76 17.28 -3.76
N LEU A 128 5.73 16.97 -2.47
CA LEU A 128 5.19 15.71 -1.97
C LEU A 128 3.66 15.77 -1.93
N SER A 129 3.00 14.71 -2.38
CA SER A 129 1.54 14.59 -2.41
C SER A 129 1.10 13.19 -1.96
N CYS A 130 -0.19 13.00 -1.72
CA CYS A 130 -0.74 11.72 -1.25
C CYS A 130 -1.14 10.75 -2.36
N GLY A 131 -0.95 11.10 -3.62
CA GLY A 131 -1.28 10.22 -4.74
C GLY A 131 -1.00 10.85 -6.11
N GLY A 132 -1.03 10.02 -7.16
CA GLY A 132 -0.73 10.44 -8.52
C GLY A 132 -1.65 11.55 -9.04
N SER A 133 -2.95 11.45 -8.81
CA SER A 133 -3.92 12.47 -9.25
C SER A 133 -3.67 13.83 -8.59
N THR A 134 -3.35 13.83 -7.29
CA THR A 134 -3.01 15.07 -6.57
C THR A 134 -1.66 15.64 -7.01
N ALA A 135 -0.69 14.78 -7.34
CA ALA A 135 0.58 15.21 -7.92
C ALA A 135 0.39 15.88 -9.29
N VAL A 136 -0.43 15.29 -10.14
CA VAL A 136 -0.78 15.87 -11.46
C VAL A 136 -1.54 17.19 -11.31
N ASP A 137 -2.53 17.27 -10.40
CA ASP A 137 -3.25 18.52 -10.12
C ASP A 137 -2.29 19.62 -9.62
N THR A 138 -1.35 19.27 -8.75
CA THR A 138 -0.30 20.19 -8.29
C THR A 138 0.56 20.67 -9.46
N ALA A 139 0.98 19.79 -10.34
CA ALA A 139 1.77 20.15 -11.52
C ALA A 139 1.02 21.15 -12.42
N TYR A 140 -0.25 20.90 -12.68
CA TYR A 140 -1.09 21.83 -13.47
C TYR A 140 -1.24 23.23 -12.85
N ARG A 141 -1.15 23.33 -11.52
CA ARG A 141 -1.23 24.62 -10.81
C ARG A 141 0.09 25.39 -10.80
N LEU A 142 1.20 24.71 -11.07
CA LEU A 142 2.54 25.31 -11.10
C LEU A 142 2.96 25.81 -12.49
N ILE A 143 2.24 25.42 -13.53
CA ILE A 143 2.45 25.84 -14.92
C ILE A 143 1.61 27.10 -15.21
#